data_0654926e529aec046951bdf7f37e3a82
#
_entry.id   0654926e529aec046951bdf7f37e3a82
#
_cell.length_a   1.000
_cell.length_b   1.000
_cell.length_c   1.000
_cell.angle_alpha   90.00
_cell.angle_beta   90.00
_cell.angle_gamma   90.00
#
_symmetry.space_group_name_H-M   'P 1'
#
loop_
_entity.id
_entity.type
_entity.pdbx_description
1 polymer ?
#
loop_
_entity_poly.entity_id
_entity_poly.type
_entity_poly.pdbx_seq_one_letter_code
_entity_poly.pdbx_strand_id
1 'polypeptide(L)'
;MALRPIAILACLLAAFAVPAEAETLKIATISPANSSWMRLMREGADEIAERTEGRVEFKFYPGGVMGDDAAVIRKIRFRQLQGAALTVGALTQFYTDIQLYNLPMMFRDYDEVDAVRAELDPVLEAGLAEEGWVVFGLGEAGFAYAMSKRPGSTIEDARTQKVWIPADDAGALAAIEGFGITPVPLSVADVLTGLQTDLIEAVAVPPVGALALQWYTQVNYLLDLPLMYVYGALTVDRNVFDRLDAGDQAIVREVMGRQFAEITAINRRDHSAAFEALGNQGIEFLAPPDDASLAAWVEGGRAARARMIESGAVSAELFLRANDVLEAYRAAQ
;
A
#
# COMPACT_ATOMS: atom_id res chain seq x y z
N MET A 1 3.13 88.37 4.55
CA MET A 1 3.14 87.32 3.60
C MET A 1 3.82 86.06 4.21
N ALA A 2 3.09 85.15 4.72
CA ALA A 2 3.63 83.99 5.40
C ALA A 2 3.28 82.71 4.55
N LEU A 3 4.33 82.07 4.06
CA LEU A 3 4.19 80.74 3.36
C LEU A 3 4.04 79.65 4.43
N ARG A 4 2.97 78.84 4.30
CA ARG A 4 2.75 77.63 5.06
C ARG A 4 3.40 76.47 4.29
N PRO A 5 4.18 75.58 4.96
CA PRO A 5 4.61 74.34 4.34
C PRO A 5 3.48 73.30 4.40
N ILE A 6 3.17 72.72 3.25
CA ILE A 6 2.28 71.57 3.09
C ILE A 6 3.08 70.32 3.51
N ALA A 7 2.70 69.69 4.63
CA ALA A 7 3.25 68.43 5.06
C ALA A 7 2.58 67.31 4.24
N ILE A 8 3.32 66.66 3.34
CA ILE A 8 2.92 65.44 2.61
C ILE A 8 3.02 64.29 3.59
N LEU A 9 1.85 63.79 4.06
CA LEU A 9 1.74 62.57 4.87
C LEU A 9 1.80 61.38 3.92
N ALA A 10 2.99 60.80 3.75
CA ALA A 10 3.15 59.51 3.05
C ALA A 10 2.62 58.38 3.94
N CYS A 11 1.40 57.90 3.69
CA CYS A 11 0.91 56.67 4.30
C CYS A 11 1.73 55.48 3.75
N LEU A 12 2.68 54.99 4.51
CA LEU A 12 3.22 53.65 4.30
C LEU A 12 2.11 52.63 4.57
N LEU A 13 1.50 52.11 3.51
CA LEU A 13 0.76 50.85 3.56
C LEU A 13 1.79 49.73 3.77
N ALA A 14 2.10 49.42 5.02
CA ALA A 14 2.71 48.18 5.39
C ALA A 14 1.64 47.09 5.08
N ALA A 15 1.81 46.41 3.97
CA ALA A 15 1.07 45.18 3.71
C ALA A 15 1.44 44.20 4.84
N PHE A 16 0.59 44.12 5.86
CA PHE A 16 0.63 42.98 6.78
C PHE A 16 0.33 41.75 5.95
N ALA A 17 1.38 41.02 5.54
CA ALA A 17 1.24 39.65 5.11
C ALA A 17 0.67 38.91 6.31
N VAL A 18 -0.64 38.64 6.28
CA VAL A 18 -1.26 37.71 7.23
C VAL A 18 -0.52 36.41 7.00
N PRO A 19 0.16 35.84 8.00
CA PRO A 19 0.75 34.52 7.81
C PRO A 19 -0.37 33.60 7.41
N ALA A 20 -0.25 32.97 6.24
CA ALA A 20 -1.19 31.93 5.81
C ALA A 20 -1.14 30.85 6.92
N GLU A 21 -2.29 30.55 7.49
CA GLU A 21 -2.38 29.50 8.51
C GLU A 21 -1.90 28.19 7.87
N ALA A 22 -0.93 27.52 8.48
CA ALA A 22 -0.36 26.30 7.96
C ALA A 22 -1.45 25.22 7.85
N GLU A 23 -1.65 24.66 6.66
CA GLU A 23 -2.54 23.50 6.48
C GLU A 23 -1.77 22.24 6.91
N THR A 24 -2.17 21.65 8.03
CA THR A 24 -1.56 20.42 8.54
C THR A 24 -2.28 19.19 8.03
N LEU A 25 -1.62 18.38 7.20
CA LEU A 25 -2.11 17.11 6.71
C LEU A 25 -1.76 15.99 7.72
N LYS A 26 -2.74 15.57 8.51
CA LYS A 26 -2.60 14.48 9.48
C LYS A 26 -2.83 13.15 8.78
N ILE A 27 -1.79 12.34 8.72
CA ILE A 27 -1.73 11.10 7.97
C ILE A 27 -1.52 9.91 8.91
N ALA A 28 -2.43 8.95 8.88
CA ALA A 28 -2.29 7.67 9.60
C ALA A 28 -1.60 6.61 8.73
N THR A 29 -0.90 5.68 9.37
CA THR A 29 -0.35 4.49 8.70
C THR A 29 -0.11 3.36 9.70
N ILE A 30 -0.23 2.11 9.24
CA ILE A 30 0.15 0.93 10.00
C ILE A 30 1.67 0.70 9.98
N SER A 31 2.41 1.35 9.07
CA SER A 31 3.87 1.21 8.99
C SER A 31 4.54 1.59 10.31
N PRO A 32 5.47 0.74 10.81
CA PRO A 32 6.20 1.03 12.04
C PRO A 32 7.00 2.33 11.94
N ALA A 33 7.09 3.06 13.05
CA ALA A 33 7.71 4.40 13.12
C ALA A 33 9.17 4.44 12.62
N ASN A 34 9.91 3.33 12.75
CA ASN A 34 11.32 3.22 12.38
C ASN A 34 11.53 2.53 11.02
N SER A 35 10.47 2.24 10.26
CA SER A 35 10.61 1.66 8.93
C SER A 35 11.30 2.62 7.96
N SER A 36 11.97 2.07 6.92
CA SER A 36 12.55 2.86 5.82
C SER A 36 11.47 3.72 5.15
N TRP A 37 10.26 3.19 5.03
CA TRP A 37 9.11 3.90 4.50
C TRP A 37 8.79 5.16 5.28
N MET A 38 8.67 5.07 6.62
CA MET A 38 8.40 6.23 7.47
C MET A 38 9.54 7.26 7.48
N ARG A 39 10.78 6.82 7.30
CA ARG A 39 11.91 7.74 7.15
C ARG A 39 11.75 8.59 5.89
N LEU A 40 11.52 7.96 4.75
CA LEU A 40 11.32 8.65 3.47
C LEU A 40 10.10 9.59 3.49
N MET A 41 8.99 9.16 4.10
CA MET A 41 7.82 10.02 4.25
C MET A 41 8.11 11.28 5.08
N ARG A 42 8.92 11.17 6.14
CA ARG A 42 9.33 12.34 6.93
C ARG A 42 10.29 13.26 6.16
N GLU A 43 11.27 12.68 5.47
CA GLU A 43 12.17 13.43 4.59
C GLU A 43 11.38 14.24 3.55
N GLY A 44 10.37 13.63 2.92
CA GLY A 44 9.47 14.32 2.00
C GLY A 44 8.62 15.41 2.68
N ALA A 45 8.13 15.15 3.90
CA ALA A 45 7.37 16.12 4.68
C ALA A 45 8.21 17.35 5.05
N ASP A 46 9.46 17.14 5.48
CA ASP A 46 10.39 18.21 5.83
C ASP A 46 10.71 19.07 4.60
N GLU A 47 10.93 18.45 3.43
CA GLU A 47 11.16 19.17 2.17
C GLU A 47 9.91 19.98 1.74
N ILE A 48 8.71 19.40 1.88
CA ILE A 48 7.47 20.12 1.58
C ILE A 48 7.33 21.34 2.49
N ALA A 49 7.54 21.18 3.79
CA ALA A 49 7.46 22.30 4.74
C ALA A 49 8.48 23.40 4.40
N GLU A 50 9.71 23.05 4.03
CA GLU A 50 10.72 24.00 3.58
C GLU A 50 10.32 24.73 2.30
N ARG A 51 9.93 23.99 1.24
CA ARG A 51 9.60 24.54 -0.08
C ARG A 51 8.31 25.36 -0.08
N THR A 52 7.38 25.06 0.82
CA THR A 52 6.12 25.81 1.01
C THR A 52 6.26 26.89 2.10
N GLU A 53 7.45 27.13 2.64
CA GLU A 53 7.68 28.10 3.73
C GLU A 53 6.74 27.89 4.94
N GLY A 54 6.46 26.62 5.26
CA GLY A 54 5.58 26.20 6.35
C GLY A 54 4.07 26.31 6.06
N ARG A 55 3.65 26.63 4.85
CA ARG A 55 2.21 26.67 4.49
C ARG A 55 1.57 25.29 4.47
N VAL A 56 2.36 24.23 4.16
CA VAL A 56 1.90 22.83 4.17
C VAL A 56 2.81 22.02 5.07
N GLU A 57 2.21 21.35 6.05
CA GLU A 57 2.90 20.45 6.96
C GLU A 57 2.26 19.06 6.96
N PHE A 58 3.07 18.01 7.03
CA PHE A 58 2.58 16.64 7.22
C PHE A 58 2.83 16.21 8.67
N LYS A 59 1.80 15.64 9.31
CA LYS A 59 1.90 15.02 10.63
C LYS A 59 1.54 13.55 10.55
N PHE A 60 2.54 12.68 10.65
CA PHE A 60 2.33 11.24 10.58
C PHE A 60 1.98 10.62 11.93
N TYR A 61 1.08 9.61 11.89
CA TYR A 61 0.69 8.76 13.01
C TYR A 61 0.98 7.30 12.63
N PRO A 62 2.23 6.82 12.83
CA PRO A 62 2.68 5.49 12.42
C PRO A 62 2.25 4.40 13.40
N GLY A 63 2.41 3.13 12.99
CA GLY A 63 2.24 1.95 13.84
C GLY A 63 0.81 1.66 14.26
N GLY A 64 -0.18 2.12 13.47
CA GLY A 64 -1.59 1.81 13.72
C GLY A 64 -2.19 2.52 14.95
N VAL A 65 -1.53 3.54 15.50
CA VAL A 65 -2.02 4.27 16.70
C VAL A 65 -3.37 4.96 16.49
N MET A 66 -3.78 5.13 15.24
CA MET A 66 -5.09 5.68 14.87
C MET A 66 -6.16 4.59 14.63
N GLY A 67 -5.82 3.32 14.86
CA GLY A 67 -6.66 2.16 14.62
C GLY A 67 -6.37 1.49 13.29
N ASP A 68 -7.22 0.50 12.94
CA ASP A 68 -7.21 -0.18 11.66
C ASP A 68 -7.67 0.74 10.52
N ASP A 69 -7.58 0.26 9.28
CA ASP A 69 -7.95 1.02 8.09
C ASP A 69 -9.40 1.51 8.14
N ALA A 70 -10.34 0.69 8.63
CA ALA A 70 -11.74 1.07 8.76
C ALA A 70 -11.93 2.22 9.77
N ALA A 71 -11.23 2.18 10.91
CA ALA A 71 -11.24 3.26 11.90
C ALA A 71 -10.60 4.53 11.35
N VAL A 72 -9.50 4.40 10.61
CA VAL A 72 -8.80 5.51 9.95
C VAL A 72 -9.69 6.18 8.92
N ILE A 73 -10.34 5.43 8.04
CA ILE A 73 -11.28 5.96 7.04
C ILE A 73 -12.44 6.71 7.71
N ARG A 74 -12.99 6.17 8.79
CA ARG A 74 -14.01 6.90 9.57
C ARG A 74 -13.48 8.23 10.10
N LYS A 75 -12.24 8.27 10.62
CA LYS A 75 -11.61 9.51 11.11
C LYS A 75 -11.37 10.53 10.00
N ILE A 76 -11.05 10.08 8.77
CA ILE A 76 -10.95 10.96 7.60
C ILE A 76 -12.32 11.56 7.27
N ARG A 77 -13.38 10.74 7.21
CA ARG A 77 -14.76 11.21 6.99
C ARG A 77 -15.22 12.25 8.01
N PHE A 78 -14.76 12.13 9.27
CA PHE A 78 -15.02 13.11 10.33
C PHE A 78 -13.99 14.24 10.42
N ARG A 79 -13.09 14.36 9.44
CA ARG A 79 -12.04 15.41 9.36
C ARG A 79 -11.09 15.44 10.57
N GLN A 80 -10.95 14.33 11.28
CA GLN A 80 -9.94 14.16 12.34
C GLN A 80 -8.57 13.83 11.75
N LEU A 81 -8.55 13.20 10.59
CA LEU A 81 -7.39 12.96 9.73
C LEU A 81 -7.67 13.54 8.35
N GLN A 82 -6.63 13.87 7.60
CA GLN A 82 -6.71 14.40 6.24
C GLN A 82 -6.38 13.33 5.20
N GLY A 83 -5.72 12.23 5.62
CA GLY A 83 -5.36 11.13 4.74
C GLY A 83 -4.75 9.96 5.50
N ALA A 84 -4.35 8.97 4.76
CA ALA A 84 -3.66 7.79 5.30
C ALA A 84 -2.87 7.05 4.22
N ALA A 85 -1.86 6.29 4.66
CA ALA A 85 -1.33 5.20 3.87
C ALA A 85 -2.17 3.95 4.16
N LEU A 86 -3.00 3.58 3.20
CA LEU A 86 -3.99 2.51 3.30
C LEU A 86 -3.54 1.27 2.53
N THR A 87 -3.99 0.11 3.00
CA THR A 87 -3.91 -1.12 2.22
C THR A 87 -4.86 -1.05 1.02
N VAL A 88 -4.57 -1.80 -0.02
CA VAL A 88 -5.42 -1.91 -1.20
C VAL A 88 -6.82 -2.40 -0.82
N GLY A 89 -6.91 -3.41 0.05
CA GLY A 89 -8.20 -3.94 0.52
C GLY A 89 -9.11 -2.88 1.13
N ALA A 90 -8.53 -1.93 1.89
CA ALA A 90 -9.30 -0.83 2.47
C ALA A 90 -9.82 0.17 1.43
N LEU A 91 -9.13 0.31 0.30
CA LEU A 91 -9.51 1.22 -0.79
C LEU A 91 -10.61 0.66 -1.69
N THR A 92 -10.86 -0.66 -1.67
CA THR A 92 -11.88 -1.30 -2.51
C THR A 92 -13.30 -0.82 -2.25
N GLN A 93 -13.59 -0.32 -1.05
CA GLN A 93 -14.89 0.28 -0.76
C GLN A 93 -15.18 1.56 -1.57
N PHE A 94 -14.15 2.15 -2.17
CA PHE A 94 -14.26 3.33 -3.04
C PHE A 94 -14.10 2.94 -4.50
N TYR A 95 -13.07 2.16 -4.83
CA TYR A 95 -12.75 1.74 -6.17
C TYR A 95 -12.24 0.31 -6.17
N THR A 96 -13.05 -0.64 -6.63
CA THR A 96 -12.73 -2.08 -6.54
C THR A 96 -11.52 -2.47 -7.38
N ASP A 97 -11.35 -1.87 -8.57
CA ASP A 97 -10.26 -2.19 -9.49
C ASP A 97 -8.87 -1.87 -8.94
N ILE A 98 -8.78 -1.14 -7.82
CA ILE A 98 -7.52 -0.93 -7.12
C ILE A 98 -6.87 -2.26 -6.68
N GLN A 99 -7.59 -3.37 -6.68
CA GLN A 99 -7.05 -4.71 -6.38
C GLN A 99 -6.39 -5.41 -7.56
N LEU A 100 -6.35 -4.80 -8.74
CA LEU A 100 -5.86 -5.43 -9.96
C LEU A 100 -4.51 -6.13 -9.80
N TYR A 101 -3.54 -5.48 -9.18
CA TYR A 101 -2.20 -6.06 -9.03
C TYR A 101 -2.10 -7.10 -7.91
N ASN A 102 -3.10 -7.18 -7.01
CA ASN A 102 -3.17 -8.22 -5.97
C ASN A 102 -3.73 -9.54 -6.51
N LEU A 103 -4.07 -9.62 -7.79
CA LEU A 103 -4.58 -10.86 -8.38
C LEU A 103 -3.57 -12.00 -8.18
N PRO A 104 -3.98 -13.12 -7.56
CA PRO A 104 -3.09 -14.22 -7.20
C PRO A 104 -2.35 -14.79 -8.41
N MET A 105 -1.03 -14.98 -8.28
CA MET A 105 -0.17 -15.59 -9.28
C MET A 105 -0.30 -14.97 -10.68
N MET A 106 -0.57 -13.66 -10.75
CA MET A 106 -0.65 -12.92 -12.00
C MET A 106 0.74 -12.65 -12.57
N PHE A 107 1.66 -12.22 -11.72
CA PHE A 107 3.02 -11.83 -12.06
C PHE A 107 4.04 -12.87 -11.61
N ARG A 108 5.10 -13.06 -12.39
CA ARG A 108 6.23 -13.95 -12.10
C ARG A 108 7.39 -13.21 -11.43
N ASP A 109 7.57 -11.94 -11.81
CA ASP A 109 8.69 -11.10 -11.39
C ASP A 109 8.32 -9.61 -11.42
N TYR A 110 9.26 -8.76 -11.02
CA TYR A 110 9.07 -7.32 -10.99
C TYR A 110 9.05 -6.67 -12.38
N ASP A 111 9.67 -7.27 -13.38
CA ASP A 111 9.67 -6.72 -14.74
C ASP A 111 8.28 -6.85 -15.37
N GLU A 112 7.58 -7.95 -15.11
CA GLU A 112 6.16 -8.12 -15.47
C GLU A 112 5.26 -7.10 -14.76
N VAL A 113 5.52 -6.84 -13.46
CA VAL A 113 4.82 -5.82 -12.69
C VAL A 113 5.03 -4.45 -13.30
N ASP A 114 6.27 -4.09 -13.61
CA ASP A 114 6.62 -2.77 -14.17
C ASP A 114 5.97 -2.54 -15.53
N ALA A 115 5.94 -3.57 -16.39
CA ALA A 115 5.29 -3.47 -17.70
C ALA A 115 3.79 -3.13 -17.56
N VAL A 116 3.09 -3.78 -16.63
CA VAL A 116 1.65 -3.56 -16.42
C VAL A 116 1.41 -2.23 -15.70
N ARG A 117 2.20 -1.89 -14.69
CA ARG A 117 2.08 -0.64 -13.93
C ARG A 117 2.33 0.60 -14.79
N ALA A 118 3.27 0.54 -15.72
CA ALA A 118 3.55 1.64 -16.64
C ALA A 118 2.30 2.11 -17.42
N GLU A 119 1.38 1.19 -17.72
CA GLU A 119 0.15 1.50 -18.45
C GLU A 119 -1.07 1.72 -17.54
N LEU A 120 -1.12 1.04 -16.39
CA LEU A 120 -2.34 0.98 -15.59
C LEU A 120 -2.30 1.77 -14.27
N ASP A 121 -1.13 2.17 -13.76
CA ASP A 121 -1.05 3.06 -12.60
C ASP A 121 -1.87 4.35 -12.82
N PRO A 122 -1.77 5.05 -13.97
CA PRO A 122 -2.58 6.25 -14.21
C PRO A 122 -4.09 5.98 -14.21
N VAL A 123 -4.52 4.77 -14.63
CA VAL A 123 -5.94 4.39 -14.64
C VAL A 123 -6.44 4.17 -13.21
N LEU A 124 -5.67 3.43 -12.40
CA LEU A 124 -6.02 3.17 -10.99
C LEU A 124 -6.02 4.45 -10.17
N GLU A 125 -5.04 5.31 -10.37
CA GLU A 125 -4.99 6.62 -9.69
C GLU A 125 -6.16 7.52 -10.10
N ALA A 126 -6.54 7.53 -11.39
CA ALA A 126 -7.71 8.28 -11.88
C ALA A 126 -9.01 7.75 -11.26
N GLY A 127 -9.18 6.41 -11.17
CA GLY A 127 -10.34 5.81 -10.52
C GLY A 127 -10.49 6.22 -9.05
N LEU A 128 -9.41 6.19 -8.28
CA LEU A 128 -9.42 6.71 -6.90
C LEU A 128 -9.68 8.22 -6.87
N ALA A 129 -9.18 8.94 -7.88
CA ALA A 129 -9.40 10.36 -7.97
C ALA A 129 -10.87 10.72 -8.23
N GLU A 130 -11.62 9.96 -9.01
CA GLU A 130 -13.06 10.12 -9.23
C GLU A 130 -13.85 9.93 -7.92
N GLU A 131 -13.36 9.05 -7.05
CA GLU A 131 -13.93 8.78 -5.72
C GLU A 131 -13.50 9.77 -4.62
N GLY A 132 -12.85 10.87 -5.01
CA GLY A 132 -12.51 11.97 -4.10
C GLY A 132 -11.18 11.79 -3.33
N TRP A 133 -10.28 10.97 -3.84
CA TRP A 133 -8.95 10.79 -3.27
C TRP A 133 -7.88 11.44 -4.13
N VAL A 134 -6.89 12.04 -3.50
CA VAL A 134 -5.62 12.41 -4.12
C VAL A 134 -4.60 11.35 -3.75
N VAL A 135 -4.00 10.72 -4.76
CA VAL A 135 -2.97 9.69 -4.61
C VAL A 135 -1.63 10.28 -5.03
N PHE A 136 -0.57 9.95 -4.30
CA PHE A 136 0.79 10.41 -4.61
C PHE A 136 1.67 9.30 -5.18
N GLY A 137 1.10 8.14 -5.41
CA GLY A 137 1.72 6.95 -5.97
C GLY A 137 1.22 5.68 -5.30
N LEU A 138 1.35 4.58 -6.02
CA LEU A 138 1.07 3.23 -5.53
C LEU A 138 2.38 2.66 -4.98
N GLY A 139 2.48 2.58 -3.65
CA GLY A 139 3.67 2.14 -2.93
C GLY A 139 3.80 0.62 -2.93
N GLU A 140 4.88 0.11 -3.49
CA GLU A 140 5.18 -1.32 -3.52
C GLU A 140 5.56 -1.84 -2.12
N ALA A 141 4.94 -2.95 -1.70
CA ALA A 141 5.40 -3.75 -0.56
C ALA A 141 6.16 -5.01 -1.04
N GLY A 142 5.94 -5.44 -2.28
CA GLY A 142 6.60 -6.55 -2.93
C GLY A 142 5.77 -7.82 -3.02
N PHE A 143 6.39 -8.90 -3.48
CA PHE A 143 5.72 -10.19 -3.56
C PHE A 143 5.49 -10.80 -2.18
N ALA A 144 4.28 -11.31 -1.96
CA ALA A 144 3.91 -12.06 -0.77
C ALA A 144 4.17 -13.56 -0.96
N TYR A 145 4.68 -14.16 0.10
CA TYR A 145 4.97 -15.59 0.21
C TYR A 145 4.17 -16.18 1.37
N ALA A 146 3.75 -17.44 1.23
CA ALA A 146 3.12 -18.12 2.35
C ALA A 146 4.16 -18.39 3.44
N MET A 147 3.87 -17.91 4.65
CA MET A 147 4.63 -18.21 5.86
C MET A 147 3.74 -18.92 6.85
N SER A 148 4.22 -19.98 7.48
CA SER A 148 3.39 -20.87 8.29
C SER A 148 4.12 -21.47 9.50
N LYS A 149 3.32 -21.90 10.49
CA LYS A 149 3.82 -22.60 11.68
C LYS A 149 4.19 -24.06 11.40
N ARG A 150 3.48 -24.68 10.45
CA ARG A 150 3.67 -26.09 10.05
C ARG A 150 4.22 -26.13 8.63
N PRO A 151 5.06 -27.14 8.32
CA PRO A 151 5.55 -27.29 6.96
C PRO A 151 4.40 -27.55 6.00
N GLY A 152 4.52 -27.06 4.77
CA GLY A 152 3.56 -27.27 3.71
C GLY A 152 4.02 -26.58 2.44
N SER A 153 4.09 -27.30 1.34
CA SER A 153 4.49 -26.79 0.03
C SER A 153 3.44 -27.01 -1.04
N THR A 154 2.38 -27.76 -0.73
CA THR A 154 1.27 -28.03 -1.64
C THR A 154 0.05 -27.20 -1.29
N ILE A 155 -0.85 -27.01 -2.24
CA ILE A 155 -2.13 -26.36 -2.01
C ILE A 155 -3.02 -27.15 -1.03
N GLU A 156 -2.87 -28.48 -1.02
CA GLU A 156 -3.55 -29.37 -0.08
C GLU A 156 -3.10 -29.10 1.36
N ASP A 157 -1.80 -28.90 1.59
CA ASP A 157 -1.28 -28.52 2.91
C ASP A 157 -1.87 -27.16 3.36
N ALA A 158 -1.91 -26.17 2.46
CA ALA A 158 -2.49 -24.87 2.75
C ALA A 158 -3.99 -24.94 3.11
N ARG A 159 -4.75 -25.82 2.49
CA ARG A 159 -6.17 -26.07 2.80
C ARG A 159 -6.42 -26.63 4.20
N THR A 160 -5.42 -27.24 4.82
CA THR A 160 -5.50 -27.76 6.20
C THR A 160 -5.16 -26.71 7.28
N GLN A 161 -4.74 -25.53 6.88
CA GLN A 161 -4.28 -24.48 7.79
C GLN A 161 -5.31 -23.35 7.91
N LYS A 162 -5.30 -22.67 9.05
CA LYS A 162 -6.07 -21.44 9.28
C LYS A 162 -5.28 -20.27 8.72
N VAL A 163 -5.65 -19.81 7.53
CA VAL A 163 -4.91 -18.77 6.80
C VAL A 163 -5.53 -17.41 7.06
N TRP A 164 -4.70 -16.46 7.46
CA TRP A 164 -5.11 -15.07 7.63
C TRP A 164 -5.48 -14.41 6.30
N ILE A 165 -6.52 -13.60 6.35
CA ILE A 165 -6.81 -12.57 5.34
C ILE A 165 -7.08 -11.24 6.04
N PRO A 166 -6.85 -10.08 5.38
CA PRO A 166 -7.27 -8.79 5.93
C PRO A 166 -8.78 -8.77 6.18
N ALA A 167 -9.18 -8.21 7.34
CA ALA A 167 -10.59 -7.98 7.63
C ALA A 167 -11.15 -6.96 6.61
N ASP A 168 -12.41 -7.14 6.25
CA ASP A 168 -13.15 -6.26 5.33
C ASP A 168 -12.58 -6.19 3.88
N ASP A 169 -11.70 -7.13 3.50
CA ASP A 169 -11.17 -7.27 2.14
C ASP A 169 -11.94 -8.35 1.36
N ALA A 170 -12.98 -7.94 0.63
CA ALA A 170 -13.81 -8.85 -0.15
C ALA A 170 -13.03 -9.56 -1.28
N GLY A 171 -12.01 -8.91 -1.84
CA GLY A 171 -11.17 -9.51 -2.87
C GLY A 171 -10.24 -10.57 -2.30
N ALA A 172 -9.61 -10.32 -1.14
CA ALA A 172 -8.83 -11.33 -0.45
C ALA A 172 -9.71 -12.54 -0.05
N LEU A 173 -10.96 -12.30 0.38
CA LEU A 173 -11.91 -13.37 0.66
C LEU A 173 -12.21 -14.19 -0.62
N ALA A 174 -12.55 -13.53 -1.72
CA ALA A 174 -12.83 -14.21 -2.99
C ALA A 174 -11.61 -15.00 -3.49
N ALA A 175 -10.39 -14.44 -3.35
CA ALA A 175 -9.16 -15.10 -3.74
C ALA A 175 -8.91 -16.38 -2.94
N ILE A 176 -8.99 -16.31 -1.60
CA ILE A 176 -8.70 -17.44 -0.72
C ILE A 176 -9.74 -18.57 -0.90
N GLU A 177 -11.01 -18.22 -1.12
CA GLU A 177 -12.07 -19.17 -1.46
C GLU A 177 -11.79 -19.86 -2.80
N GLY A 178 -11.24 -19.13 -3.79
CA GLY A 178 -10.83 -19.70 -5.07
C GLY A 178 -9.73 -20.77 -4.93
N PHE A 179 -8.84 -20.63 -3.97
CA PHE A 179 -7.88 -21.68 -3.60
C PHE A 179 -8.50 -22.84 -2.79
N GLY A 180 -9.73 -22.68 -2.31
CA GLY A 180 -10.38 -23.66 -1.44
C GLY A 180 -9.81 -23.70 -0.02
N ILE A 181 -9.21 -22.61 0.43
CA ILE A 181 -8.58 -22.46 1.74
C ILE A 181 -9.57 -21.80 2.70
N THR A 182 -9.56 -22.21 3.97
CA THR A 182 -10.42 -21.62 5.01
C THR A 182 -9.81 -20.32 5.54
N PRO A 183 -10.47 -19.15 5.34
CA PRO A 183 -9.95 -17.87 5.79
C PRO A 183 -10.24 -17.59 7.26
N VAL A 184 -9.35 -16.83 7.89
CA VAL A 184 -9.59 -16.19 9.20
C VAL A 184 -9.35 -14.68 9.03
N PRO A 185 -10.41 -13.88 8.98
CA PRO A 185 -10.28 -12.45 8.81
C PRO A 185 -9.85 -11.75 10.12
N LEU A 186 -8.72 -11.04 10.08
CA LEU A 186 -8.22 -10.21 11.18
C LEU A 186 -7.70 -8.87 10.64
N SER A 187 -7.72 -7.83 11.46
CA SER A 187 -6.98 -6.61 11.15
C SER A 187 -5.48 -6.89 11.13
N VAL A 188 -4.70 -6.13 10.36
CA VAL A 188 -3.22 -6.27 10.33
C VAL A 188 -2.61 -6.14 11.72
N ALA A 189 -3.19 -5.29 12.57
CA ALA A 189 -2.72 -5.08 13.95
C ALA A 189 -2.90 -6.32 14.85
N ASP A 190 -3.89 -7.17 14.55
CA ASP A 190 -4.23 -8.35 15.36
C ASP A 190 -3.51 -9.63 14.89
N VAL A 191 -2.85 -9.60 13.73
CA VAL A 191 -2.21 -10.79 13.15
C VAL A 191 -1.18 -11.41 14.07
N LEU A 192 -0.29 -10.61 14.66
CA LEU A 192 0.73 -11.14 15.57
C LEU A 192 0.10 -11.87 16.76
N THR A 193 -0.94 -11.29 17.35
CA THR A 193 -1.69 -11.93 18.45
C THR A 193 -2.43 -13.18 17.96
N GLY A 194 -3.02 -13.13 16.75
CA GLY A 194 -3.67 -14.29 16.12
C GLY A 194 -2.71 -15.45 15.90
N LEU A 195 -1.48 -15.18 15.49
CA LEU A 195 -0.41 -16.16 15.38
C LEU A 195 0.01 -16.69 16.78
N GLN A 196 0.18 -15.81 17.77
CA GLN A 196 0.57 -16.21 19.14
C GLN A 196 -0.43 -17.14 19.81
N THR A 197 -1.71 -16.96 19.52
CA THR A 197 -2.83 -17.72 20.14
C THR A 197 -3.31 -18.90 19.29
N ASP A 198 -2.64 -19.24 18.19
CA ASP A 198 -3.06 -20.27 17.23
C ASP A 198 -4.47 -20.04 16.63
N LEU A 199 -4.97 -18.80 16.67
CA LEU A 199 -6.18 -18.41 15.96
C LEU A 199 -5.96 -18.50 14.43
N ILE A 200 -4.75 -18.14 13.98
CA ILE A 200 -4.25 -18.33 12.62
C ILE A 200 -2.92 -19.11 12.67
N GLU A 201 -2.62 -19.84 11.61
CA GLU A 201 -1.44 -20.70 11.49
C GLU A 201 -0.54 -20.30 10.32
N ALA A 202 -1.11 -19.55 9.35
CA ALA A 202 -0.39 -19.11 8.15
C ALA A 202 -0.82 -17.71 7.71
N VAL A 203 0.10 -17.02 7.07
CA VAL A 203 -0.07 -15.70 6.48
C VAL A 203 0.56 -15.68 5.09
N ALA A 204 0.03 -14.85 4.17
CA ALA A 204 0.72 -14.48 2.93
C ALA A 204 1.20 -13.03 3.09
N VAL A 205 2.52 -12.81 3.07
CA VAL A 205 3.11 -11.50 3.38
C VAL A 205 4.45 -11.32 2.65
N PRO A 206 4.80 -10.10 2.22
CA PRO A 206 6.14 -9.81 1.75
C PRO A 206 7.18 -9.99 2.89
N PRO A 207 8.38 -10.52 2.61
CA PRO A 207 9.44 -10.75 3.59
C PRO A 207 9.78 -9.51 4.44
N VAL A 208 9.87 -8.34 3.81
CA VAL A 208 10.09 -7.06 4.50
C VAL A 208 8.96 -6.76 5.48
N GLY A 209 7.71 -7.04 5.10
CA GLY A 209 6.53 -6.88 5.97
C GLY A 209 6.55 -7.83 7.16
N ALA A 210 6.91 -9.11 6.94
CA ALA A 210 7.04 -10.10 8.01
C ALA A 210 8.07 -9.69 9.07
N LEU A 211 9.19 -9.11 8.64
CA LEU A 211 10.22 -8.57 9.54
C LEU A 211 9.73 -7.32 10.27
N ALA A 212 9.18 -6.36 9.56
CA ALA A 212 8.72 -5.08 10.12
C ALA A 212 7.61 -5.27 11.16
N LEU A 213 6.68 -6.19 10.93
CA LEU A 213 5.55 -6.51 11.79
C LEU A 213 5.85 -7.62 12.81
N GLN A 214 7.08 -8.15 12.81
CA GLN A 214 7.56 -9.22 13.69
C GLN A 214 6.76 -10.54 13.58
N TRP A 215 6.05 -10.77 12.49
CA TRP A 215 5.28 -12.00 12.29
C TRP A 215 6.17 -13.23 12.16
N TYR A 216 7.40 -13.04 11.64
CA TYR A 216 8.41 -14.10 11.55
C TYR A 216 8.71 -14.78 12.87
N THR A 217 8.48 -14.11 14.01
CA THR A 217 8.72 -14.70 15.35
C THR A 217 7.73 -15.80 15.72
N GLN A 218 6.66 -15.96 14.95
CA GLN A 218 5.55 -16.88 15.23
C GLN A 218 5.33 -17.94 14.15
N VAL A 219 6.14 -17.94 13.10
CA VAL A 219 6.11 -18.90 12.00
C VAL A 219 7.47 -19.55 11.85
N ASN A 220 7.53 -20.72 11.21
CA ASN A 220 8.78 -21.48 11.08
C ASN A 220 9.16 -21.73 9.62
N TYR A 221 8.23 -21.62 8.70
CA TYR A 221 8.39 -22.02 7.31
C TYR A 221 7.97 -20.89 6.37
N LEU A 222 8.67 -20.78 5.24
CA LEU A 222 8.31 -19.94 4.12
C LEU A 222 8.31 -20.80 2.84
N LEU A 223 7.19 -20.81 2.13
CA LEU A 223 7.13 -21.41 0.79
C LEU A 223 7.72 -20.43 -0.23
N ASP A 224 8.81 -20.80 -0.87
CA ASP A 224 9.49 -20.00 -1.89
C ASP A 224 8.74 -20.05 -3.24
N LEU A 225 7.52 -19.52 -3.21
CA LEU A 225 6.63 -19.33 -4.34
C LEU A 225 5.91 -18.00 -4.18
N PRO A 226 6.12 -17.01 -5.07
CA PRO A 226 5.40 -15.74 -5.02
C PRO A 226 3.92 -15.94 -5.33
N LEU A 227 3.05 -15.62 -4.36
CA LEU A 227 1.62 -15.86 -4.46
C LEU A 227 0.85 -14.66 -5.01
N MET A 228 1.27 -13.45 -4.66
CA MET A 228 0.65 -12.21 -5.14
C MET A 228 1.62 -11.04 -4.98
N TYR A 229 1.41 -10.00 -5.77
CA TYR A 229 2.10 -8.73 -5.59
C TYR A 229 1.29 -7.83 -4.66
N VAL A 230 1.93 -7.26 -3.63
CA VAL A 230 1.29 -6.45 -2.59
C VAL A 230 1.76 -5.00 -2.68
N TYR A 231 0.82 -4.09 -2.56
CA TYR A 231 1.06 -2.65 -2.57
C TYR A 231 0.01 -1.91 -1.74
N GLY A 232 0.21 -0.62 -1.56
CA GLY A 232 -0.72 0.28 -0.89
C GLY A 232 -0.67 1.65 -1.52
N ALA A 233 -1.45 2.58 -1.00
CA ALA A 233 -1.43 3.95 -1.48
C ALA A 233 -1.43 4.95 -0.34
N LEU A 234 -0.68 6.05 -0.51
CA LEU A 234 -0.86 7.24 0.30
C LEU A 234 -1.95 8.09 -0.33
N THR A 235 -3.05 8.23 0.39
CA THR A 235 -4.22 8.97 -0.05
C THR A 235 -4.50 10.14 0.86
N VAL A 236 -4.94 11.25 0.27
CA VAL A 236 -5.43 12.45 0.97
C VAL A 236 -6.82 12.78 0.45
N ASP A 237 -7.73 13.20 1.34
CA ASP A 237 -9.05 13.70 0.97
C ASP A 237 -8.92 14.87 -0.01
N ARG A 238 -9.55 14.76 -1.17
CA ARG A 238 -9.48 15.76 -2.24
C ARG A 238 -9.93 17.13 -1.77
N ASN A 239 -11.00 17.21 -0.98
CA ASN A 239 -11.52 18.51 -0.52
C ASN A 239 -10.53 19.23 0.40
N VAL A 240 -9.63 18.49 1.04
CA VAL A 240 -8.53 19.07 1.83
C VAL A 240 -7.42 19.53 0.90
N PHE A 241 -6.99 18.66 -0.01
CA PHE A 241 -5.88 18.94 -0.91
C PHE A 241 -6.16 20.11 -1.85
N ASP A 242 -7.39 20.22 -2.35
CA ASP A 242 -7.81 21.28 -3.29
C ASP A 242 -7.90 22.67 -2.62
N ARG A 243 -7.79 22.75 -1.27
CA ARG A 243 -7.67 24.04 -0.58
C ARG A 243 -6.26 24.61 -0.58
N LEU A 244 -5.27 23.77 -0.85
CA LEU A 244 -3.87 24.23 -1.00
C LEU A 244 -3.75 25.09 -2.27
N ASP A 245 -2.86 26.06 -2.23
CA ASP A 245 -2.53 26.83 -3.44
C ASP A 245 -1.96 25.91 -4.53
N ALA A 246 -2.21 26.22 -5.79
CA ALA A 246 -1.80 25.38 -6.92
C ALA A 246 -0.27 25.11 -6.94
N GLY A 247 0.53 26.10 -6.51
CA GLY A 247 1.98 25.93 -6.37
C GLY A 247 2.34 24.94 -5.28
N ASP A 248 1.66 24.97 -4.15
CA ASP A 248 1.88 24.06 -3.03
C ASP A 248 1.39 22.64 -3.39
N GLN A 249 0.27 22.51 -4.08
CA GLN A 249 -0.19 21.22 -4.63
C GLN A 249 0.86 20.58 -5.53
N ALA A 250 1.48 21.37 -6.43
CA ALA A 250 2.52 20.88 -7.33
C ALA A 250 3.75 20.41 -6.55
N ILE A 251 4.19 21.15 -5.54
CA ILE A 251 5.31 20.77 -4.66
C ILE A 251 5.01 19.45 -3.95
N VAL A 252 3.82 19.30 -3.36
CA VAL A 252 3.43 18.08 -2.64
C VAL A 252 3.41 16.87 -3.57
N ARG A 253 2.83 17.01 -4.78
CA ARG A 253 2.80 15.91 -5.77
C ARG A 253 4.20 15.51 -6.22
N GLU A 254 5.05 16.48 -6.54
CA GLU A 254 6.43 16.23 -6.96
C GLU A 254 7.23 15.50 -5.88
N VAL A 255 7.21 16.04 -4.66
CA VAL A 255 8.03 15.49 -3.55
C VAL A 255 7.53 14.12 -3.14
N MET A 256 6.23 13.94 -2.90
CA MET A 256 5.69 12.65 -2.49
C MET A 256 5.80 11.59 -3.59
N GLY A 257 5.57 11.96 -4.86
CA GLY A 257 5.77 11.03 -5.98
C GLY A 257 7.22 10.53 -6.06
N ARG A 258 8.21 11.41 -5.86
CA ARG A 258 9.62 11.01 -5.79
C ARG A 258 9.90 10.08 -4.59
N GLN A 259 9.34 10.37 -3.41
CA GLN A 259 9.50 9.50 -2.25
C GLN A 259 8.90 8.11 -2.49
N PHE A 260 7.77 8.01 -3.18
CA PHE A 260 7.17 6.72 -3.54
C PHE A 260 8.02 5.92 -4.53
N ALA A 261 8.62 6.57 -5.51
CA ALA A 261 9.58 5.92 -6.41
C ALA A 261 10.79 5.37 -5.63
N GLU A 262 11.33 6.14 -4.68
CA GLU A 262 12.45 5.70 -3.84
C GLU A 262 12.04 4.55 -2.88
N ILE A 263 10.82 4.55 -2.34
CA ILE A 263 10.28 3.45 -1.54
C ILE A 263 10.28 2.16 -2.36
N THR A 264 9.79 2.20 -3.59
CA THR A 264 9.80 1.03 -4.50
C THR A 264 11.22 0.53 -4.73
N ALA A 265 12.17 1.43 -5.03
CA ALA A 265 13.57 1.06 -5.25
C ALA A 265 14.22 0.44 -3.99
N ILE A 266 13.94 0.98 -2.81
CA ILE A 266 14.43 0.44 -1.54
C ILE A 266 13.83 -0.94 -1.27
N ASN A 267 12.52 -1.12 -1.39
CA ASN A 267 11.86 -2.39 -1.11
C ASN A 267 12.38 -3.52 -2.01
N ARG A 268 12.62 -3.25 -3.28
CA ARG A 268 13.22 -4.24 -4.20
C ARG A 268 14.66 -4.58 -3.85
N ARG A 269 15.47 -3.58 -3.54
CA ARG A 269 16.84 -3.79 -3.08
C ARG A 269 16.89 -4.59 -1.79
N ASP A 270 15.99 -4.29 -0.85
CA ASP A 270 15.96 -4.92 0.47
C ASP A 270 15.28 -6.30 0.44
N HIS A 271 14.65 -6.69 -0.67
CA HIS A 271 13.95 -7.97 -0.80
C HIS A 271 14.87 -9.18 -0.53
N SER A 272 16.01 -9.23 -1.20
CA SER A 272 16.99 -10.32 -1.01
C SER A 272 17.56 -10.32 0.41
N ALA A 273 17.85 -9.14 0.97
CA ALA A 273 18.32 -9.01 2.34
C ALA A 273 17.27 -9.45 3.36
N ALA A 274 15.98 -9.25 3.06
CA ALA A 274 14.89 -9.72 3.92
C ALA A 274 14.78 -11.25 3.95
N PHE A 275 14.97 -11.93 2.82
CA PHE A 275 15.05 -13.39 2.78
C PHE A 275 16.23 -13.91 3.62
N GLU A 276 17.42 -13.33 3.44
CA GLU A 276 18.59 -13.70 4.24
C GLU A 276 18.34 -13.47 5.73
N ALA A 277 17.75 -12.34 6.10
CA ALA A 277 17.42 -12.04 7.48
C ALA A 277 16.43 -13.04 8.08
N LEU A 278 15.38 -13.45 7.34
CA LEU A 278 14.43 -14.47 7.77
C LEU A 278 15.14 -15.82 8.00
N GLY A 279 16.00 -16.25 7.09
CA GLY A 279 16.82 -17.46 7.25
C GLY A 279 17.70 -17.41 8.51
N ASN A 280 18.35 -16.27 8.76
CA ASN A 280 19.16 -16.04 9.97
C ASN A 280 18.33 -16.03 11.26
N GLN A 281 17.02 -15.77 11.18
CA GLN A 281 16.06 -15.87 12.27
C GLN A 281 15.50 -17.29 12.46
N GLY A 282 15.94 -18.25 11.64
CA GLY A 282 15.55 -19.66 11.74
C GLY A 282 14.33 -20.05 10.92
N ILE A 283 13.87 -19.21 9.99
CA ILE A 283 12.82 -19.59 9.04
C ILE A 283 13.40 -20.61 8.05
N GLU A 284 12.74 -21.76 7.94
CA GLU A 284 13.07 -22.79 6.96
C GLU A 284 12.39 -22.50 5.64
N PHE A 285 13.19 -22.40 4.56
CA PHE A 285 12.67 -22.24 3.21
C PHE A 285 12.30 -23.58 2.64
N LEU A 286 11.05 -23.75 2.29
CA LEU A 286 10.57 -24.97 1.66
C LEU A 286 10.98 -24.98 0.20
N ALA A 287 11.44 -26.14 -0.27
CA ALA A 287 11.72 -26.34 -1.69
C ALA A 287 10.44 -26.06 -2.53
N PRO A 288 10.61 -25.48 -3.73
CA PRO A 288 9.50 -25.39 -4.65
C PRO A 288 8.83 -26.74 -4.82
N PRO A 289 7.49 -26.78 -4.90
CA PRO A 289 6.78 -28.03 -5.15
C PRO A 289 7.26 -28.68 -6.45
N ASP A 290 7.05 -29.99 -6.59
CA ASP A 290 7.22 -30.66 -7.87
C ASP A 290 6.30 -30.07 -8.94
N ASP A 291 6.50 -30.44 -10.22
CA ASP A 291 5.74 -29.89 -11.34
C ASP A 291 4.23 -30.05 -11.17
N ALA A 292 3.77 -31.14 -10.57
CA ALA A 292 2.36 -31.39 -10.32
C ALA A 292 1.80 -30.45 -9.26
N SER A 293 2.54 -30.26 -8.17
CA SER A 293 2.19 -29.33 -7.09
C SER A 293 2.19 -27.87 -7.57
N LEU A 294 3.20 -27.49 -8.36
CA LEU A 294 3.26 -26.16 -8.97
C LEU A 294 2.07 -25.92 -9.91
N ALA A 295 1.72 -26.92 -10.72
CA ALA A 295 0.55 -26.85 -11.60
C ALA A 295 -0.75 -26.68 -10.78
N ALA A 296 -0.87 -27.34 -9.63
CA ALA A 296 -2.02 -27.19 -8.74
C ALA A 296 -2.10 -25.77 -8.14
N TRP A 297 -0.98 -25.16 -7.75
CA TRP A 297 -0.94 -23.76 -7.32
C TRP A 297 -1.34 -22.80 -8.44
N VAL A 298 -0.83 -22.99 -9.65
CA VAL A 298 -1.18 -22.16 -10.82
C VAL A 298 -2.67 -22.25 -11.15
N GLU A 299 -3.24 -23.45 -11.08
CA GLU A 299 -4.68 -23.65 -11.32
C GLU A 299 -5.52 -23.02 -10.20
N GLY A 300 -5.10 -23.17 -8.93
CA GLY A 300 -5.71 -22.47 -7.80
C GLY A 300 -5.67 -20.95 -7.98
N GLY A 301 -4.55 -20.40 -8.42
CA GLY A 301 -4.42 -18.96 -8.73
C GLY A 301 -5.35 -18.52 -9.86
N ARG A 302 -5.53 -19.36 -10.89
CA ARG A 302 -6.48 -19.08 -11.97
C ARG A 302 -7.92 -19.07 -11.45
N ALA A 303 -8.30 -20.07 -10.65
CA ALA A 303 -9.62 -20.13 -10.02
C ALA A 303 -9.86 -18.94 -9.10
N ALA A 304 -8.85 -18.53 -8.32
CA ALA A 304 -8.91 -17.37 -7.44
C ALA A 304 -9.14 -16.06 -8.24
N ARG A 305 -8.41 -15.83 -9.32
CA ARG A 305 -8.63 -14.68 -10.21
C ARG A 305 -10.03 -14.66 -10.81
N ALA A 306 -10.49 -15.82 -11.33
CA ALA A 306 -11.85 -15.94 -11.86
C ALA A 306 -12.90 -15.57 -10.80
N ARG A 307 -12.74 -16.05 -9.57
CA ARG A 307 -13.63 -15.74 -8.45
C ARG A 307 -13.64 -14.25 -8.09
N MET A 308 -12.47 -13.60 -8.08
CA MET A 308 -12.37 -12.16 -7.84
C MET A 308 -13.09 -11.35 -8.92
N ILE A 309 -12.99 -11.77 -10.19
CA ILE A 309 -13.69 -11.12 -11.31
C ILE A 309 -15.21 -11.36 -11.20
N GLU A 310 -15.63 -12.60 -10.97
CA GLU A 310 -17.05 -12.96 -10.80
C GLU A 310 -17.73 -12.22 -9.64
N SER A 311 -17.00 -12.01 -8.54
CA SER A 311 -17.49 -11.25 -7.38
C SER A 311 -17.50 -9.73 -7.58
N GLY A 312 -16.92 -9.22 -8.66
CA GLY A 312 -16.76 -7.79 -8.92
C GLY A 312 -15.65 -7.11 -8.09
N ALA A 313 -14.77 -7.90 -7.47
CA ALA A 313 -13.61 -7.36 -6.77
C ALA A 313 -12.60 -6.71 -7.74
N VAL A 314 -12.55 -7.18 -8.97
CA VAL A 314 -11.85 -6.55 -10.10
C VAL A 314 -12.72 -6.65 -11.33
N SER A 315 -12.80 -5.58 -12.13
CA SER A 315 -13.56 -5.60 -13.38
C SER A 315 -12.90 -6.49 -14.42
N ALA A 316 -13.74 -7.22 -15.19
CA ALA A 316 -13.24 -8.04 -16.28
C ALA A 316 -12.53 -7.22 -17.37
N GLU A 317 -12.97 -5.98 -17.60
CA GLU A 317 -12.37 -5.06 -18.56
C GLU A 317 -10.90 -4.75 -18.17
N LEU A 318 -10.66 -4.33 -16.94
CA LEU A 318 -9.33 -3.94 -16.51
C LEU A 318 -8.40 -5.17 -16.38
N PHE A 319 -8.96 -6.31 -15.95
CA PHE A 319 -8.22 -7.58 -15.96
C PHE A 319 -7.75 -7.97 -17.37
N LEU A 320 -8.63 -7.90 -18.37
CA LEU A 320 -8.26 -8.22 -19.76
C LEU A 320 -7.18 -7.27 -20.28
N ARG A 321 -7.33 -5.98 -20.03
CA ARG A 321 -6.32 -4.98 -20.41
C ARG A 321 -4.96 -5.27 -19.79
N ALA A 322 -4.92 -5.59 -18.49
CA ALA A 322 -3.68 -5.96 -17.81
C ALA A 322 -3.08 -7.25 -18.36
N ASN A 323 -3.91 -8.24 -18.67
CA ASN A 323 -3.47 -9.51 -19.27
C ASN A 323 -2.93 -9.31 -20.68
N ASP A 324 -3.53 -8.46 -21.50
CA ASP A 324 -3.03 -8.14 -22.85
C ASP A 324 -1.63 -7.53 -22.80
N VAL A 325 -1.38 -6.58 -21.87
CA VAL A 325 -0.06 -6.00 -21.64
C VAL A 325 0.94 -7.08 -21.22
N LEU A 326 0.54 -7.94 -20.30
CA LEU A 326 1.39 -9.00 -19.77
C LEU A 326 1.73 -10.05 -20.83
N GLU A 327 0.77 -10.45 -21.66
CA GLU A 327 1.01 -11.37 -22.77
C GLU A 327 1.91 -10.76 -23.85
N ALA A 328 1.72 -9.47 -24.18
CA ALA A 328 2.58 -8.76 -25.11
C ALA A 328 4.02 -8.68 -24.59
N TYR A 329 4.20 -8.39 -23.29
CA TYR A 329 5.50 -8.36 -22.64
C TYR A 329 6.18 -9.74 -22.70
N ARG A 330 5.46 -10.81 -22.32
CA ARG A 330 5.97 -12.20 -22.34
C ARG A 330 6.33 -12.70 -23.75
N ALA A 331 5.61 -12.24 -24.77
CA ALA A 331 5.89 -12.59 -26.16
C ALA A 331 7.13 -11.87 -26.74
N ALA A 332 7.57 -10.79 -26.10
CA ALA A 332 8.73 -10.00 -26.51
C ALA A 332 10.04 -10.44 -25.85
N GLN A 333 9.98 -11.37 -24.87
CA GLN A 333 11.14 -11.98 -24.19
C GLN A 333 11.63 -13.23 -24.92
#